data_136bae528320549a34fa09e5f705b2c2
#
_entry.id   136bae528320549a34fa09e5f705b2c2
#
_cell.length_a   1.000
_cell.length_b   1.000
_cell.length_c   1.000
_cell.angle_alpha   90.00
_cell.angle_beta   90.00
_cell.angle_gamma   90.00
#
_symmetry.space_group_name_H-M   'P 1'
#
loop_
_entity.id
_entity.type
_entity.pdbx_description
1 polymer ?
#
loop_
_entity_poly.entity_id
_entity_poly.type
_entity_poly.pdbx_seq_one_letter_code
_entity_poly.pdbx_strand_id
1 'polypeptide(L)'
;MHFLVQLSLVSVAAVAILTWRYLSNRGTKSQPVAPATLDEKKDVDPYDAIKPMQGDENWATTPPIKLRPFKPKYHMTMALENIEMSDLVQVDSTLQDRLQLRRSLLSEHPQATTQCNKVAEPATLELYQWMVSTYLPKRFPSIYHRNGADIYNTITHSRMPLNPVSPRAALASLGENVDTDFLILLPSSKAADGSPIYHLESFVTCFPAGFSTREKCGHPLATIHAPVPGYAAKLEKSMDRFFARLETGRIVRRANWSVTTNDRLFTEGGNHMYADEEGHEKDKPVGNAKPLDVGSPNLKQEIERQRSKVVVEDCRLRCERQTLHRLPNTQALVFAFKTYLYTLAEVKDEGLGPELADAIDGLGKGNVPAINFYKRGVVWGDKVKEFLRS
;
A
#
# COMPACT_ATOMS: atom_id res chain seq x y z
N MET A 1 -14.89 -1.95 76.02
CA MET A 1 -16.19 -2.20 75.35
C MET A 1 -16.84 -0.92 74.81
N HIS A 2 -16.13 0.21 74.71
CA HIS A 2 -16.69 1.47 74.19
C HIS A 2 -16.21 1.87 72.76
N PHE A 3 -15.29 1.12 72.17
CA PHE A 3 -14.74 1.47 70.89
C PHE A 3 -15.43 0.82 69.65
N LEU A 4 -16.23 -0.23 69.90
CA LEU A 4 -16.94 -0.97 68.83
C LEU A 4 -18.36 -0.41 68.52
N VAL A 5 -18.91 0.44 69.38
CA VAL A 5 -20.24 1.01 69.17
C VAL A 5 -20.22 2.32 68.36
N GLN A 6 -19.09 3.04 68.32
CA GLN A 6 -18.98 4.28 67.52
C GLN A 6 -18.75 4.04 66.01
N LEU A 7 -18.20 2.90 65.61
CA LEU A 7 -18.00 2.54 64.26
C LEU A 7 -19.28 2.11 63.47
N SER A 8 -20.26 1.62 64.18
CA SER A 8 -21.55 1.19 63.59
C SER A 8 -22.51 2.35 63.32
N LEU A 9 -22.44 3.45 64.05
CA LEU A 9 -23.32 4.61 63.88
C LEU A 9 -22.88 5.49 62.69
N VAL A 10 -21.59 5.59 62.39
CA VAL A 10 -21.07 6.36 61.26
C VAL A 10 -21.39 5.65 59.91
N SER A 11 -21.36 4.33 59.90
CA SER A 11 -21.70 3.53 58.69
C SER A 11 -23.20 3.60 58.35
N VAL A 12 -24.08 3.66 59.33
CA VAL A 12 -25.54 3.76 59.10
C VAL A 12 -25.93 5.15 58.65
N ALA A 13 -25.27 6.21 59.15
CA ALA A 13 -25.50 7.59 58.70
C ALA A 13 -25.03 7.82 57.23
N ALA A 14 -23.92 7.22 56.83
CA ALA A 14 -23.39 7.33 55.46
C ALA A 14 -24.33 6.63 54.44
N VAL A 15 -24.89 5.47 54.79
CA VAL A 15 -25.85 4.75 53.94
C VAL A 15 -27.18 5.54 53.83
N ALA A 16 -27.66 6.14 54.93
CA ALA A 16 -28.89 6.94 54.92
C ALA A 16 -28.75 8.23 54.08
N ILE A 17 -27.59 8.87 54.08
CA ILE A 17 -27.33 10.07 53.25
C ILE A 17 -27.21 9.70 51.78
N LEU A 18 -26.63 8.57 51.45
CA LEU A 18 -26.49 8.11 50.04
C LEU A 18 -27.87 7.66 49.49
N THR A 19 -28.70 6.99 50.29
CA THR A 19 -30.06 6.62 49.87
C THR A 19 -30.99 7.84 49.78
N TRP A 20 -30.86 8.82 50.65
CA TRP A 20 -31.64 10.07 50.53
C TRP A 20 -31.26 10.89 49.32
N ARG A 21 -29.97 11.00 48.98
CA ARG A 21 -29.50 11.61 47.71
C ARG A 21 -29.94 10.85 46.49
N TYR A 22 -30.03 9.53 46.55
CA TYR A 22 -30.52 8.71 45.42
C TYR A 22 -32.03 8.84 45.23
N LEU A 23 -32.80 9.04 46.28
CA LEU A 23 -34.25 9.19 46.21
C LEU A 23 -34.68 10.62 45.92
N SER A 24 -33.95 11.65 46.37
CA SER A 24 -34.27 13.06 46.11
C SER A 24 -33.97 13.48 44.67
N ASN A 25 -33.15 12.75 43.93
CA ASN A 25 -32.85 13.00 42.53
C ASN A 25 -33.87 12.38 41.54
N ARG A 26 -34.94 11.76 42.02
CA ARG A 26 -36.03 11.19 41.18
C ARG A 26 -37.24 12.11 40.97
N GLY A 27 -37.12 13.36 41.31
CA GLY A 27 -38.25 14.31 41.31
C GLY A 27 -38.22 15.44 40.28
N THR A 28 -37.44 15.42 39.24
CA THR A 28 -37.56 16.36 38.11
C THR A 28 -38.31 15.71 36.96
N LYS A 29 -39.59 16.12 36.78
CA LYS A 29 -40.36 15.83 35.57
C LYS A 29 -39.58 16.33 34.36
N SER A 30 -38.96 15.40 33.63
CA SER A 30 -38.48 15.69 32.26
C SER A 30 -39.69 16.01 31.40
N GLN A 31 -39.71 17.18 30.81
CA GLN A 31 -40.59 17.48 29.65
C GLN A 31 -40.28 16.43 28.56
N PRO A 32 -41.32 15.97 27.83
CA PRO A 32 -41.07 15.09 26.71
C PRO A 32 -40.23 15.87 25.68
N VAL A 33 -38.97 15.47 25.53
CA VAL A 33 -38.12 15.84 24.41
C VAL A 33 -38.81 15.21 23.18
N ALA A 34 -39.25 16.04 22.25
CA ALA A 34 -39.67 15.57 20.95
C ALA A 34 -38.63 14.60 20.38
N PRO A 35 -39.01 13.47 19.78
CA PRO A 35 -38.03 12.56 19.21
C PRO A 35 -37.21 13.37 18.21
N ALA A 36 -35.90 13.47 18.46
CA ALA A 36 -34.97 13.93 17.43
C ALA A 36 -35.26 13.06 16.22
N THR A 37 -35.68 13.68 15.14
CA THR A 37 -35.68 13.05 13.82
C THR A 37 -34.25 12.53 13.62
N LEU A 38 -34.09 11.21 13.76
CA LEU A 38 -32.96 10.54 13.24
C LEU A 38 -32.99 10.87 11.73
N ASP A 39 -32.15 11.84 11.33
CA ASP A 39 -31.74 11.90 9.94
C ASP A 39 -31.25 10.50 9.61
N GLU A 40 -32.04 9.74 8.90
CA GLU A 40 -31.60 8.56 8.19
C GLU A 40 -30.51 9.03 7.25
N LYS A 41 -29.26 9.07 7.75
CA LYS A 41 -28.11 9.01 6.85
C LYS A 41 -28.35 7.74 6.04
N LYS A 42 -28.91 7.86 4.84
CA LYS A 42 -28.85 6.81 3.84
C LYS A 42 -27.38 6.39 3.84
N ASP A 43 -27.09 5.16 4.27
CA ASP A 43 -25.78 4.57 4.15
C ASP A 43 -25.45 4.52 2.65
N VAL A 44 -24.76 5.57 2.19
CA VAL A 44 -24.33 5.65 0.80
C VAL A 44 -23.21 4.62 0.66
N ASP A 45 -23.39 3.71 -0.29
CA ASP A 45 -22.36 2.72 -0.58
C ASP A 45 -21.01 3.44 -0.80
N PRO A 46 -19.95 3.10 -0.05
CA PRO A 46 -18.65 3.72 -0.20
C PRO A 46 -18.10 3.67 -1.63
N TYR A 47 -18.50 2.69 -2.44
CA TYR A 47 -18.12 2.58 -3.84
C TYR A 47 -18.84 3.59 -4.73
N ASP A 48 -19.99 4.10 -4.30
CA ASP A 48 -20.73 5.19 -4.96
C ASP A 48 -20.43 6.57 -4.39
N ALA A 49 -19.91 6.64 -3.16
CA ALA A 49 -19.61 7.88 -2.43
C ALA A 49 -18.29 8.55 -2.88
N ILE A 50 -17.90 8.36 -4.13
CA ILE A 50 -16.67 8.96 -4.68
C ILE A 50 -16.83 10.46 -4.82
N LYS A 51 -15.95 11.23 -4.16
CA LYS A 51 -15.91 12.69 -4.21
C LYS A 51 -14.99 13.17 -5.32
N PRO A 52 -15.37 14.19 -6.10
CA PRO A 52 -14.48 14.82 -7.06
C PRO A 52 -13.19 15.30 -6.37
N MET A 53 -12.06 15.19 -7.05
CA MET A 53 -10.83 15.84 -6.64
C MET A 53 -10.97 17.33 -6.93
N GLN A 54 -10.77 18.17 -5.92
CA GLN A 54 -10.78 19.62 -6.13
C GLN A 54 -9.58 20.02 -6.99
N GLY A 55 -9.82 20.81 -8.02
CA GLY A 55 -8.76 21.28 -8.91
C GLY A 55 -8.20 20.19 -9.82
N ASP A 56 -8.97 19.14 -10.14
CA ASP A 56 -8.52 18.09 -11.06
C ASP A 56 -8.23 18.63 -12.49
N GLU A 57 -8.80 19.76 -12.87
CA GLU A 57 -8.46 20.49 -14.09
C GLU A 57 -7.03 21.06 -14.08
N ASN A 58 -6.45 21.24 -12.91
CA ASN A 58 -5.08 21.75 -12.72
C ASN A 58 -4.04 20.65 -12.50
N TRP A 59 -4.38 19.39 -12.86
CA TRP A 59 -3.49 18.25 -12.63
C TRP A 59 -2.05 18.47 -13.11
N ALA A 60 -1.85 19.18 -14.23
CA ALA A 60 -0.54 19.45 -14.80
C ALA A 60 0.37 20.35 -13.93
N THR A 61 -0.22 21.08 -12.99
CA THR A 61 0.51 21.93 -12.03
C THR A 61 0.45 21.40 -10.59
N THR A 62 -0.33 20.35 -10.35
CA THR A 62 -0.43 19.70 -9.04
C THR A 62 0.87 18.93 -8.75
N PRO A 63 1.63 19.30 -7.70
CA PRO A 63 2.88 18.59 -7.42
C PRO A 63 2.61 17.17 -6.93
N PRO A 64 3.52 16.22 -7.23
CA PRO A 64 3.45 14.89 -6.63
C PRO A 64 3.43 14.95 -5.09
N ILE A 65 2.66 14.06 -4.47
CA ILE A 65 2.65 13.97 -3.01
C ILE A 65 4.05 13.62 -2.48
N LYS A 66 4.43 14.21 -1.34
CA LYS A 66 5.70 13.95 -0.70
C LYS A 66 5.56 12.85 0.35
N LEU A 67 5.95 11.62 0.01
CA LEU A 67 5.98 10.50 0.93
C LEU A 67 7.30 10.51 1.71
N ARG A 68 7.24 10.75 3.02
CA ARG A 68 8.40 10.83 3.92
C ARG A 68 8.19 9.92 5.14
N PRO A 69 8.03 8.58 4.94
CA PRO A 69 7.72 7.64 6.02
C PRO A 69 8.98 7.28 6.84
N PHE A 70 9.79 8.28 7.16
CA PHE A 70 11.06 8.09 7.85
C PHE A 70 10.84 7.78 9.32
N LYS A 71 11.60 6.81 9.84
CA LYS A 71 11.62 6.46 11.26
C LYS A 71 13.05 6.11 11.66
N PRO A 72 13.54 6.58 12.80
CA PRO A 72 14.92 6.34 13.25
C PRO A 72 15.21 4.87 13.58
N LYS A 73 14.18 4.04 13.66
CA LYS A 73 14.28 2.57 13.77
C LYS A 73 13.24 1.93 12.88
N TYR A 74 13.66 0.98 12.05
CA TYR A 74 12.76 0.22 11.22
C TYR A 74 12.05 -0.86 12.04
N HIS A 75 10.73 -0.82 12.08
CA HIS A 75 9.91 -1.89 12.63
C HIS A 75 9.03 -2.49 11.53
N MET A 76 9.21 -3.79 11.28
CA MET A 76 8.36 -4.50 10.35
C MET A 76 6.96 -4.63 10.94
N THR A 77 6.03 -3.86 10.41
CA THR A 77 4.61 -3.84 10.75
C THR A 77 3.80 -3.58 9.47
N MET A 78 2.51 -3.81 9.52
CA MET A 78 1.64 -3.48 8.40
C MET A 78 1.55 -1.96 8.16
N ALA A 79 1.66 -1.14 9.20
CA ALA A 79 1.64 0.32 9.17
C ALA A 79 0.46 0.90 8.35
N LEU A 80 -0.75 0.39 8.61
CA LEU A 80 -1.96 0.72 7.86
C LEU A 80 -2.68 1.94 8.46
N GLU A 81 -3.17 2.80 7.58
CA GLU A 81 -4.04 3.93 7.88
C GLU A 81 -5.36 3.77 7.12
N ASN A 82 -6.50 4.13 7.72
CA ASN A 82 -7.76 4.22 6.99
C ASN A 82 -7.77 5.49 6.14
N ILE A 83 -8.32 5.38 4.93
CA ILE A 83 -8.52 6.50 4.02
C ILE A 83 -9.94 6.44 3.45
N GLU A 84 -10.35 7.47 2.70
CA GLU A 84 -11.60 7.43 1.93
C GLU A 84 -11.38 6.69 0.60
N MET A 85 -12.43 6.07 0.07
CA MET A 85 -12.38 5.37 -1.23
C MET A 85 -11.97 6.33 -2.37
N SER A 86 -12.35 7.60 -2.27
CA SER A 86 -11.93 8.66 -3.20
C SER A 86 -10.41 8.82 -3.33
N ASP A 87 -9.65 8.40 -2.32
CA ASP A 87 -8.18 8.52 -2.31
C ASP A 87 -7.45 7.30 -2.89
N LEU A 88 -8.15 6.38 -3.54
CA LEU A 88 -7.52 5.20 -4.17
C LEU A 88 -6.46 5.62 -5.20
N VAL A 89 -6.80 6.49 -6.14
CA VAL A 89 -5.90 6.99 -7.18
C VAL A 89 -5.48 8.43 -6.89
N GLN A 90 -4.22 8.74 -7.17
CA GLN A 90 -3.65 10.08 -7.08
C GLN A 90 -3.22 10.56 -8.47
N VAL A 91 -3.54 11.80 -8.79
CA VAL A 91 -3.19 12.49 -10.03
C VAL A 91 -2.30 13.68 -9.70
N ASP A 92 -1.24 13.90 -10.48
CA ASP A 92 -0.28 14.98 -10.31
C ASP A 92 0.40 15.34 -11.65
N SER A 93 1.28 16.32 -11.65
CA SER A 93 1.97 16.86 -12.85
C SER A 93 2.78 15.83 -13.65
N THR A 94 3.07 14.67 -13.08
CA THR A 94 3.81 13.61 -13.79
C THR A 94 2.90 12.70 -14.62
N LEU A 95 1.58 12.89 -14.56
CA LEU A 95 0.59 11.95 -15.10
C LEU A 95 0.80 11.68 -16.59
N GLN A 96 0.97 12.71 -17.42
CA GLN A 96 1.08 12.55 -18.87
C GLN A 96 2.30 11.71 -19.28
N ASP A 97 3.48 12.04 -18.76
CA ASP A 97 4.72 11.34 -19.07
C ASP A 97 4.67 9.89 -18.58
N ARG A 98 4.08 9.68 -17.42
CA ARG A 98 3.93 8.35 -16.83
C ARG A 98 2.94 7.48 -17.60
N LEU A 99 1.82 8.03 -18.07
CA LEU A 99 0.89 7.30 -18.93
C LEU A 99 1.53 6.97 -20.29
N GLN A 100 2.35 7.85 -20.85
CA GLN A 100 3.11 7.56 -22.06
C GLN A 100 4.09 6.40 -21.84
N LEU A 101 4.87 6.45 -20.75
CA LEU A 101 5.79 5.35 -20.39
C LEU A 101 5.04 4.03 -20.16
N ARG A 102 3.92 4.06 -19.45
CA ARG A 102 3.09 2.85 -19.19
C ARG A 102 2.61 2.22 -20.49
N ARG A 103 2.19 3.01 -21.48
CA ARG A 103 1.78 2.54 -22.80
C ARG A 103 2.93 1.85 -23.54
N SER A 104 4.12 2.45 -23.55
CA SER A 104 5.31 1.82 -24.13
C SER A 104 5.60 0.47 -23.46
N LEU A 105 5.59 0.42 -22.12
CA LEU A 105 5.85 -0.81 -21.37
C LEU A 105 4.80 -1.90 -21.62
N LEU A 106 3.52 -1.54 -21.70
CA LEU A 106 2.44 -2.48 -22.01
C LEU A 106 2.56 -3.04 -23.41
N SER A 107 3.03 -2.24 -24.37
CA SER A 107 3.30 -2.67 -25.74
C SER A 107 4.56 -3.53 -25.88
N GLU A 108 5.65 -3.12 -25.24
CA GLU A 108 6.96 -3.76 -25.35
C GLU A 108 7.08 -5.03 -24.46
N HIS A 109 6.43 -5.00 -23.28
CA HIS A 109 6.50 -6.06 -22.28
C HIS A 109 5.11 -6.58 -21.84
N PRO A 110 4.22 -6.97 -22.78
CA PRO A 110 2.81 -7.27 -22.47
C PRO A 110 2.63 -8.43 -21.49
N GLN A 111 3.58 -9.36 -21.42
CA GLN A 111 3.52 -10.51 -20.51
C GLN A 111 4.10 -10.18 -19.12
N ALA A 112 5.04 -9.25 -19.04
CA ALA A 112 5.59 -8.79 -17.77
C ALA A 112 4.65 -7.83 -17.04
N THR A 113 3.87 -7.07 -17.81
CA THR A 113 3.01 -5.99 -17.30
C THR A 113 1.57 -6.40 -17.01
N THR A 114 1.04 -7.44 -17.67
CA THR A 114 -0.35 -7.89 -17.46
C THR A 114 -0.51 -9.40 -17.47
N GLN A 115 -1.24 -9.92 -16.51
CA GLN A 115 -1.71 -11.30 -16.50
C GLN A 115 -3.04 -11.42 -15.75
N CYS A 116 -3.91 -12.32 -16.19
CA CYS A 116 -5.14 -12.68 -15.50
C CYS A 116 -5.31 -14.20 -15.58
N ASN A 117 -5.26 -14.85 -14.44
CA ASN A 117 -5.62 -16.28 -14.32
C ASN A 117 -7.14 -16.41 -14.41
N LYS A 118 -7.62 -17.53 -14.94
CA LYS A 118 -9.04 -17.78 -15.20
C LYS A 118 -9.93 -17.55 -13.95
N VAL A 119 -9.44 -17.91 -12.78
CA VAL A 119 -10.17 -17.72 -11.51
C VAL A 119 -10.39 -16.24 -11.18
N ALA A 120 -9.55 -15.33 -11.67
CA ALA A 120 -9.62 -13.89 -11.41
C ALA A 120 -10.36 -13.09 -12.47
N GLU A 121 -10.85 -13.71 -13.55
CA GLU A 121 -11.56 -13.00 -14.62
C GLU A 121 -12.76 -12.17 -14.11
N PRO A 122 -13.65 -12.73 -13.25
CA PRO A 122 -14.77 -11.94 -12.70
C PRO A 122 -14.32 -10.73 -11.88
N ALA A 123 -13.30 -10.90 -11.01
CA ALA A 123 -12.79 -9.84 -10.17
C ALA A 123 -12.06 -8.76 -10.98
N THR A 124 -11.35 -9.15 -12.02
CA THR A 124 -10.70 -8.22 -12.96
C THR A 124 -11.72 -7.36 -13.68
N LEU A 125 -12.80 -7.96 -14.17
CA LEU A 125 -13.88 -7.24 -14.83
C LEU A 125 -14.67 -6.36 -13.85
N GLU A 126 -14.93 -6.81 -12.62
CA GLU A 126 -15.56 -6.00 -11.58
C GLU A 126 -14.75 -4.74 -11.25
N LEU A 127 -13.45 -4.90 -11.01
CA LEU A 127 -12.56 -3.75 -10.78
C LEU A 127 -12.59 -2.79 -11.96
N TYR A 128 -12.43 -3.30 -13.18
CA TYR A 128 -12.42 -2.49 -14.37
C TYR A 128 -13.72 -1.71 -14.54
N GLN A 129 -14.85 -2.39 -14.48
CA GLN A 129 -16.17 -1.76 -14.64
C GLN A 129 -16.41 -0.66 -13.61
N TRP A 130 -16.11 -0.93 -12.33
CA TRP A 130 -16.24 0.09 -11.29
C TRP A 130 -15.32 1.28 -11.54
N MET A 131 -14.05 1.03 -11.86
CA MET A 131 -13.08 2.10 -12.15
C MET A 131 -13.55 2.98 -13.30
N VAL A 132 -13.94 2.37 -14.42
CA VAL A 132 -14.27 3.09 -15.66
C VAL A 132 -15.66 3.70 -15.63
N SER A 133 -16.66 3.02 -15.07
CA SER A 133 -18.04 3.53 -15.05
C SER A 133 -18.33 4.51 -13.91
N THR A 134 -17.62 4.40 -12.79
CA THR A 134 -17.96 5.11 -11.55
C THR A 134 -16.79 5.92 -11.01
N TYR A 135 -15.67 5.27 -10.70
CA TYR A 135 -14.58 5.91 -9.96
C TYR A 135 -13.94 7.07 -10.74
N LEU A 136 -13.39 6.77 -11.92
CA LEU A 136 -12.63 7.75 -12.71
C LEU A 136 -13.49 8.97 -13.12
N PRO A 137 -14.71 8.82 -13.67
CA PRO A 137 -15.52 9.97 -14.03
C PRO A 137 -16.01 10.79 -12.84
N LYS A 138 -16.27 10.15 -11.67
CA LYS A 138 -16.66 10.89 -10.46
C LYS A 138 -15.47 11.57 -9.79
N ARG A 139 -14.32 10.90 -9.75
CA ARG A 139 -13.12 11.42 -9.07
C ARG A 139 -12.40 12.50 -9.85
N PHE A 140 -12.27 12.31 -11.17
CA PHE A 140 -11.52 13.18 -12.07
C PHE A 140 -12.35 13.57 -13.30
N PRO A 141 -13.44 14.35 -13.10
CA PRO A 141 -14.37 14.69 -14.16
C PRO A 141 -13.76 15.54 -15.28
N SER A 142 -12.67 16.26 -15.06
CA SER A 142 -11.95 16.99 -16.12
C SER A 142 -11.08 16.10 -17.02
N ILE A 143 -10.74 14.90 -16.53
CA ILE A 143 -9.85 13.97 -17.23
C ILE A 143 -10.64 12.85 -17.93
N TYR A 144 -11.65 12.29 -17.26
CA TYR A 144 -12.38 11.12 -17.75
C TYR A 144 -13.86 11.45 -17.99
N HIS A 145 -14.21 11.53 -19.26
CA HIS A 145 -15.55 11.94 -19.69
C HIS A 145 -16.34 10.77 -20.27
N ARG A 146 -17.59 10.65 -19.89
CA ARG A 146 -18.50 9.68 -20.54
C ARG A 146 -18.74 10.05 -21.99
N ASN A 147 -18.53 9.10 -22.91
CA ASN A 147 -18.78 9.26 -24.35
C ASN A 147 -19.49 8.00 -24.88
N GLY A 148 -20.80 7.97 -24.76
CA GLY A 148 -21.61 6.81 -25.16
C GLY A 148 -21.28 5.55 -24.38
N ALA A 149 -20.76 4.54 -25.08
CA ALA A 149 -20.35 3.24 -24.50
C ALA A 149 -18.90 3.23 -23.96
N ASP A 150 -18.19 4.36 -24.02
CA ASP A 150 -16.81 4.51 -23.62
C ASP A 150 -16.65 5.61 -22.58
N ILE A 151 -15.54 5.59 -21.87
CA ILE A 151 -14.99 6.75 -21.17
C ILE A 151 -13.81 7.29 -21.99
N TYR A 152 -13.86 8.58 -22.31
CA TYR A 152 -12.77 9.28 -23.01
C TYR A 152 -11.80 9.86 -21.99
N ASN A 153 -10.51 9.57 -22.16
CA ASN A 153 -9.42 10.17 -21.39
C ASN A 153 -8.84 11.34 -22.19
N THR A 154 -8.97 12.56 -21.66
CA THR A 154 -8.53 13.80 -22.32
C THR A 154 -7.01 13.93 -22.43
N ILE A 155 -6.24 13.28 -21.56
CA ILE A 155 -4.77 13.35 -21.55
C ILE A 155 -4.18 12.43 -22.60
N THR A 156 -4.70 11.22 -22.69
CA THR A 156 -4.19 10.19 -23.60
C THR A 156 -4.90 10.18 -24.94
N HIS A 157 -6.00 10.94 -25.08
CA HIS A 157 -6.88 10.97 -26.24
C HIS A 157 -7.40 9.57 -26.64
N SER A 158 -7.57 8.69 -25.66
CA SER A 158 -8.01 7.32 -25.87
C SER A 158 -9.38 7.04 -25.26
N ARG A 159 -9.99 5.95 -25.72
CA ARG A 159 -11.28 5.48 -25.24
C ARG A 159 -11.09 4.24 -24.38
N MET A 160 -11.74 4.20 -23.25
CA MET A 160 -11.82 3.05 -22.35
C MET A 160 -13.23 2.45 -22.49
N PRO A 161 -13.42 1.30 -23.16
CA PRO A 161 -14.72 0.72 -23.37
C PRO A 161 -15.33 0.27 -22.06
N LEU A 162 -16.62 0.54 -21.83
CA LEU A 162 -17.34 0.06 -20.64
C LEU A 162 -17.42 -1.47 -20.58
N ASN A 163 -17.42 -2.10 -21.77
CA ASN A 163 -17.43 -3.56 -21.92
C ASN A 163 -16.16 -3.98 -22.67
N PRO A 164 -15.07 -4.31 -21.98
CA PRO A 164 -13.84 -4.74 -22.61
C PRO A 164 -13.98 -6.13 -23.22
N VAL A 165 -13.27 -6.38 -24.32
CA VAL A 165 -13.34 -7.66 -25.06
C VAL A 165 -12.77 -8.87 -24.29
N SER A 166 -11.97 -8.62 -23.26
CA SER A 166 -11.41 -9.64 -22.39
C SER A 166 -10.89 -9.04 -21.07
N PRO A 167 -10.71 -9.85 -20.01
CA PRO A 167 -10.08 -9.39 -18.76
C PRO A 167 -8.67 -8.82 -18.98
N ARG A 168 -7.90 -9.39 -19.91
CA ARG A 168 -6.56 -8.86 -20.22
C ARG A 168 -6.63 -7.48 -20.91
N ALA A 169 -7.61 -7.29 -21.80
CA ALA A 169 -7.85 -5.98 -22.41
C ALA A 169 -8.30 -4.94 -21.36
N ALA A 170 -9.08 -5.35 -20.36
CA ALA A 170 -9.45 -4.53 -19.22
C ALA A 170 -8.20 -4.06 -18.42
N LEU A 171 -7.30 -4.98 -18.10
CA LEU A 171 -6.04 -4.65 -17.40
C LEU A 171 -5.16 -3.70 -18.22
N ALA A 172 -4.99 -3.98 -19.53
CA ALA A 172 -4.21 -3.12 -20.42
C ALA A 172 -4.82 -1.71 -20.47
N SER A 173 -6.14 -1.61 -20.63
CA SER A 173 -6.84 -0.31 -20.62
C SER A 173 -6.66 0.46 -19.31
N LEU A 174 -6.72 -0.20 -18.14
CA LEU A 174 -6.39 0.44 -16.86
C LEU A 174 -4.93 0.90 -16.85
N GLY A 175 -4.01 0.03 -17.25
CA GLY A 175 -2.58 0.33 -17.27
C GLY A 175 -2.22 1.52 -18.16
N GLU A 176 -2.84 1.65 -19.32
CA GLU A 176 -2.63 2.72 -20.29
C GLU A 176 -3.21 4.07 -19.86
N ASN A 177 -4.21 4.06 -18.98
CA ASN A 177 -5.01 5.25 -18.69
C ASN A 177 -4.99 5.67 -17.22
N VAL A 178 -4.46 4.87 -16.30
CA VAL A 178 -4.42 5.15 -14.87
C VAL A 178 -2.99 4.96 -14.35
N ASP A 179 -2.42 6.00 -13.72
CA ASP A 179 -1.07 5.92 -13.13
C ASP A 179 -1.07 5.24 -11.76
N THR A 180 -1.53 3.99 -11.78
CA THR A 180 -1.58 3.11 -10.60
C THR A 180 -1.46 1.68 -11.07
N ASP A 181 -0.69 0.88 -10.37
CA ASP A 181 -0.58 -0.56 -10.58
C ASP A 181 -1.59 -1.28 -9.71
N PHE A 182 -2.25 -2.33 -10.25
CA PHE A 182 -3.29 -3.08 -9.56
C PHE A 182 -2.96 -4.56 -9.53
N LEU A 183 -3.06 -5.16 -8.36
CA LEU A 183 -2.90 -6.59 -8.11
C LEU A 183 -4.19 -7.12 -7.48
N ILE A 184 -4.73 -8.20 -8.02
CA ILE A 184 -5.97 -8.84 -7.55
C ILE A 184 -5.62 -10.12 -6.82
N LEU A 185 -6.03 -10.20 -5.56
CA LEU A 185 -5.76 -11.32 -4.68
C LEU A 185 -7.05 -12.07 -4.38
N LEU A 186 -7.02 -13.39 -4.55
CA LEU A 186 -8.15 -14.27 -4.27
C LEU A 186 -7.79 -15.33 -3.24
N PRO A 187 -8.75 -15.79 -2.42
CA PRO A 187 -8.56 -16.91 -1.50
C PRO A 187 -8.59 -18.25 -2.25
N SER A 188 -7.56 -18.49 -3.09
CA SER A 188 -7.52 -19.64 -4.02
C SER A 188 -7.21 -20.97 -3.34
N SER A 189 -6.81 -20.97 -2.08
CA SER A 189 -6.60 -22.18 -1.27
C SER A 189 -6.93 -21.94 0.21
N LYS A 190 -6.86 -23.00 1.03
CA LYS A 190 -7.13 -22.95 2.48
C LYS A 190 -5.98 -23.55 3.26
N ALA A 191 -5.69 -22.98 4.42
CA ALA A 191 -4.80 -23.55 5.41
C ALA A 191 -5.44 -24.77 6.11
N ALA A 192 -4.65 -25.50 6.92
CA ALA A 192 -5.13 -26.67 7.64
C ALA A 192 -6.25 -26.36 8.63
N ASP A 193 -6.32 -25.14 9.15
CA ASP A 193 -7.38 -24.65 10.04
C ASP A 193 -8.60 -24.10 9.29
N GLY A 194 -8.63 -24.22 7.95
CA GLY A 194 -9.71 -23.75 7.07
C GLY A 194 -9.65 -22.26 6.74
N SER A 195 -8.70 -21.50 7.26
CA SER A 195 -8.52 -20.08 6.94
C SER A 195 -8.13 -19.87 5.48
N PRO A 196 -8.58 -18.78 4.83
CA PRO A 196 -8.28 -18.51 3.42
C PRO A 196 -6.80 -18.17 3.24
N ILE A 197 -6.19 -18.74 2.20
CA ILE A 197 -4.85 -18.37 1.73
C ILE A 197 -5.01 -17.57 0.44
N TYR A 198 -4.56 -16.32 0.46
CA TYR A 198 -4.66 -15.42 -0.68
C TYR A 198 -3.50 -15.62 -1.65
N HIS A 199 -3.84 -15.72 -2.93
CA HIS A 199 -2.90 -15.81 -4.05
C HIS A 199 -3.00 -14.56 -4.91
N LEU A 200 -1.90 -14.16 -5.53
CA LEU A 200 -1.92 -13.16 -6.59
C LEU A 200 -2.43 -13.83 -7.88
N GLU A 201 -3.61 -13.44 -8.34
CA GLU A 201 -4.25 -14.12 -9.46
C GLU A 201 -4.42 -13.27 -10.72
N SER A 202 -4.29 -11.94 -10.58
CA SER A 202 -4.35 -11.03 -11.72
C SER A 202 -3.60 -9.74 -11.40
N PHE A 203 -3.01 -9.11 -12.43
CA PHE A 203 -2.32 -7.85 -12.25
C PHE A 203 -2.20 -7.02 -13.52
N VAL A 204 -2.10 -5.71 -13.35
CA VAL A 204 -1.41 -4.79 -14.24
C VAL A 204 -0.34 -4.07 -13.43
N THR A 205 0.94 -4.26 -13.80
CA THR A 205 2.10 -3.70 -13.09
C THR A 205 3.09 -3.14 -14.10
N CYS A 206 3.18 -1.82 -14.19
CA CYS A 206 4.12 -1.13 -15.06
C CYS A 206 5.38 -0.68 -14.30
N PHE A 207 5.32 -0.53 -12.98
CA PHE A 207 6.44 -0.01 -12.19
C PHE A 207 6.83 -0.93 -11.03
N PRO A 208 7.22 -2.21 -11.33
CA PRO A 208 7.67 -3.13 -10.30
C PRO A 208 8.96 -2.65 -9.66
N ALA A 209 9.14 -2.92 -8.37
CA ALA A 209 10.28 -2.46 -7.58
C ALA A 209 11.35 -3.55 -7.40
N GLY A 210 11.88 -4.08 -8.49
CA GLY A 210 12.97 -5.07 -8.45
C GLY A 210 12.50 -6.52 -8.32
N PHE A 211 11.32 -6.82 -8.86
CA PHE A 211 10.79 -8.19 -8.94
C PHE A 211 9.92 -8.37 -10.18
N SER A 212 9.80 -9.61 -10.66
CA SER A 212 8.87 -9.96 -11.74
C SER A 212 7.49 -10.28 -11.17
N THR A 213 6.49 -9.44 -11.45
CA THR A 213 5.09 -9.68 -11.05
C THR A 213 4.53 -10.92 -11.75
N ARG A 214 4.94 -11.15 -12.99
CA ARG A 214 4.55 -12.33 -13.77
C ARG A 214 4.89 -13.63 -13.06
N GLU A 215 6.12 -13.76 -12.57
CA GLU A 215 6.58 -14.96 -11.87
C GLU A 215 5.89 -15.15 -10.51
N LYS A 216 5.39 -14.07 -9.91
CA LYS A 216 4.62 -14.11 -8.64
C LYS A 216 3.15 -14.48 -8.84
N CYS A 217 2.62 -14.32 -10.05
CA CYS A 217 1.21 -14.61 -10.34
C CYS A 217 0.89 -16.10 -10.20
N GLY A 218 -0.21 -16.44 -9.52
CA GLY A 218 -0.62 -17.78 -9.17
C GLY A 218 -0.05 -18.30 -7.84
N HIS A 219 0.88 -17.57 -7.22
CA HIS A 219 1.49 -18.00 -5.96
C HIS A 219 0.80 -17.41 -4.72
N PRO A 220 0.80 -18.13 -3.59
CA PRO A 220 0.33 -17.61 -2.31
C PRO A 220 1.23 -16.49 -1.80
N LEU A 221 0.65 -15.56 -1.04
CA LEU A 221 1.38 -14.40 -0.51
C LEU A 221 2.57 -14.80 0.37
N ALA A 222 2.49 -15.91 1.10
CA ALA A 222 3.60 -16.43 1.88
C ALA A 222 4.82 -16.77 0.99
N THR A 223 4.60 -17.43 -0.15
CA THR A 223 5.65 -17.73 -1.14
C THR A 223 6.21 -16.46 -1.77
N ILE A 224 5.33 -15.51 -2.15
CA ILE A 224 5.72 -14.24 -2.76
C ILE A 224 6.62 -13.42 -1.83
N HIS A 225 6.37 -13.46 -0.51
CA HIS A 225 7.10 -12.70 0.50
C HIS A 225 8.18 -13.51 1.23
N ALA A 226 8.35 -14.81 0.92
CA ALA A 226 9.37 -15.64 1.53
C ALA A 226 10.78 -15.02 1.51
N PRO A 227 11.20 -14.29 0.43
CA PRO A 227 12.50 -13.63 0.40
C PRO A 227 12.63 -12.41 1.32
N VAL A 228 11.51 -11.88 1.86
CA VAL A 228 11.54 -10.68 2.72
C VAL A 228 11.92 -11.08 4.13
N PRO A 229 13.07 -10.62 4.66
CA PRO A 229 13.51 -10.99 6.01
C PRO A 229 12.45 -10.69 7.07
N GLY A 230 12.19 -11.64 7.94
CA GLY A 230 11.25 -11.49 9.05
C GLY A 230 9.77 -11.56 8.67
N TYR A 231 9.39 -11.71 7.40
CA TYR A 231 7.99 -11.76 6.97
C TYR A 231 7.21 -12.88 7.68
N ALA A 232 7.67 -14.12 7.58
CA ALA A 232 6.99 -15.28 8.17
C ALA A 232 6.82 -15.13 9.70
N ALA A 233 7.85 -14.64 10.40
CA ALA A 233 7.83 -14.51 11.85
C ALA A 233 7.04 -13.31 12.37
N LYS A 234 6.96 -12.21 11.60
CA LYS A 234 6.44 -10.91 12.09
C LYS A 234 5.14 -10.46 11.43
N LEU A 235 4.92 -10.80 10.16
CA LEU A 235 3.79 -10.26 9.39
C LEU A 235 2.79 -11.29 8.90
N GLU A 236 3.20 -12.47 8.48
CA GLU A 236 2.36 -13.44 7.77
C GLU A 236 1.01 -13.65 8.46
N LYS A 237 1.01 -14.14 9.71
CA LYS A 237 -0.24 -14.41 10.46
C LYS A 237 -1.11 -13.17 10.69
N SER A 238 -0.50 -11.98 10.84
CA SER A 238 -1.25 -10.74 11.06
C SER A 238 -1.85 -10.23 9.76
N MET A 239 -1.13 -10.39 8.66
CA MET A 239 -1.58 -10.03 7.32
C MET A 239 -2.74 -10.92 6.87
N ASP A 240 -2.63 -12.24 7.02
CA ASP A 240 -3.69 -13.18 6.66
C ASP A 240 -4.98 -12.91 7.43
N ARG A 241 -4.88 -12.70 8.75
CA ARG A 241 -6.04 -12.31 9.57
C ARG A 241 -6.64 -10.98 9.16
N PHE A 242 -5.82 -10.00 8.81
CA PHE A 242 -6.30 -8.70 8.34
C PHE A 242 -7.02 -8.83 6.99
N PHE A 243 -6.43 -9.57 6.05
CA PHE A 243 -7.02 -9.80 4.74
C PHE A 243 -8.36 -10.54 4.83
N ALA A 244 -8.45 -11.57 5.67
CA ALA A 244 -9.70 -12.30 5.89
C ALA A 244 -10.83 -11.41 6.46
N ARG A 245 -10.48 -10.37 7.25
CA ARG A 245 -11.43 -9.49 7.97
C ARG A 245 -11.64 -8.12 7.34
N LEU A 246 -10.91 -7.77 6.28
CA LEU A 246 -11.10 -6.48 5.63
C LEU A 246 -12.51 -6.42 5.01
N GLU A 247 -13.34 -5.54 5.52
CA GLU A 247 -14.72 -5.37 5.08
C GLU A 247 -14.81 -4.61 3.76
N THR A 248 -15.85 -4.90 2.99
CA THR A 248 -16.22 -4.12 1.79
C THR A 248 -16.52 -2.67 2.21
N GLY A 249 -16.08 -1.71 1.39
CA GLY A 249 -16.24 -0.28 1.70
C GLY A 249 -15.12 0.31 2.54
N ARG A 250 -14.31 -0.52 3.19
CA ARG A 250 -13.12 -0.08 3.91
C ARG A 250 -11.91 -0.11 2.99
N ILE A 251 -11.16 0.98 2.96
CA ILE A 251 -9.87 1.07 2.27
C ILE A 251 -8.78 1.52 3.24
N VAL A 252 -7.62 0.90 3.14
CA VAL A 252 -6.45 1.26 3.93
C VAL A 252 -5.29 1.61 3.02
N ARG A 253 -4.38 2.44 3.52
CA ARG A 253 -3.12 2.77 2.86
C ARG A 253 -1.92 2.52 3.75
N ARG A 254 -0.76 2.39 3.10
CA ARG A 254 0.56 2.48 3.73
C ARG A 254 1.57 3.07 2.74
N ALA A 255 2.71 3.49 3.24
CA ALA A 255 3.86 3.82 2.42
C ALA A 255 5.00 2.82 2.66
N ASN A 256 5.63 2.38 1.57
CA ASN A 256 6.90 1.66 1.60
C ASN A 256 7.97 2.52 0.94
N TRP A 257 9.23 2.40 1.36
CA TRP A 257 10.33 3.14 0.77
C TRP A 257 11.61 2.33 0.67
N SER A 258 12.42 2.68 -0.30
CA SER A 258 13.78 2.18 -0.50
C SER A 258 14.60 3.26 -1.21
N VAL A 259 15.91 3.10 -1.27
CA VAL A 259 16.77 3.87 -2.18
C VAL A 259 17.15 2.97 -3.34
N THR A 260 16.99 3.48 -4.57
CA THR A 260 17.47 2.84 -5.80
C THR A 260 18.70 3.58 -6.31
N THR A 261 19.59 2.87 -6.98
CA THR A 261 20.82 3.43 -7.58
C THR A 261 20.63 3.79 -9.05
N ASN A 262 19.41 4.07 -9.44
CA ASN A 262 18.97 4.52 -10.76
C ASN A 262 17.57 5.14 -10.65
N ASP A 263 17.13 5.80 -11.72
CA ASP A 263 15.83 6.48 -11.83
C ASP A 263 14.77 5.68 -12.62
N ARG A 264 15.00 4.41 -12.89
CA ARG A 264 14.08 3.59 -13.67
C ARG A 264 12.85 3.19 -12.85
N LEU A 265 11.67 3.49 -13.38
CA LEU A 265 10.40 3.08 -12.80
C LEU A 265 10.13 1.58 -13.04
N PHE A 266 10.33 1.09 -14.26
CA PHE A 266 10.21 -0.33 -14.59
C PHE A 266 11.51 -1.06 -14.23
N THR A 267 11.47 -1.92 -13.22
CA THR A 267 12.64 -2.67 -12.74
C THR A 267 12.21 -4.04 -12.23
N GLU A 268 12.49 -5.10 -12.98
CA GLU A 268 12.19 -6.49 -12.59
C GLU A 268 13.29 -7.14 -11.72
N GLY A 269 14.40 -6.47 -11.48
CA GLY A 269 15.49 -6.96 -10.64
C GLY A 269 16.42 -5.85 -10.16
N GLY A 270 17.37 -6.18 -9.30
CA GLY A 270 18.47 -5.30 -8.90
C GLY A 270 18.18 -4.28 -7.79
N ASN A 271 16.96 -4.19 -7.27
CA ASN A 271 16.63 -3.30 -6.15
C ASN A 271 16.70 -4.01 -4.78
N HIS A 272 16.86 -5.34 -4.76
CA HIS A 272 16.96 -6.12 -3.55
C HIS A 272 18.17 -7.07 -3.60
N MET A 273 18.64 -7.48 -2.43
CA MET A 273 19.65 -8.54 -2.24
C MET A 273 19.00 -9.65 -1.41
N TYR A 274 19.23 -10.88 -1.84
CA TYR A 274 18.63 -12.07 -1.23
C TYR A 274 19.75 -12.97 -0.72
N ALA A 275 19.68 -13.30 0.57
CA ALA A 275 20.51 -14.31 1.22
C ALA A 275 19.80 -14.74 2.50
N ASP A 276 20.07 -15.94 2.99
CA ASP A 276 19.63 -16.30 4.34
C ASP A 276 20.53 -15.63 5.41
N GLU A 277 20.13 -15.77 6.69
CA GLU A 277 20.86 -15.18 7.81
C GLU A 277 22.25 -15.85 8.00
N GLU A 278 22.47 -17.04 7.39
CA GLU A 278 23.70 -17.83 7.46
C GLU A 278 24.52 -17.74 6.16
N GLY A 279 23.99 -17.06 5.13
CA GLY A 279 24.68 -16.87 3.85
C GLY A 279 24.50 -18.01 2.85
N HIS A 280 23.54 -18.91 3.06
CA HIS A 280 23.25 -20.00 2.15
C HIS A 280 22.11 -19.67 1.17
N GLU A 281 22.20 -20.23 -0.03
CA GLU A 281 21.18 -20.11 -1.06
C GLU A 281 19.92 -20.85 -0.60
N LYS A 282 18.90 -20.13 -0.11
CA LYS A 282 17.54 -20.67 0.01
C LYS A 282 16.88 -20.72 -1.35
N ASP A 283 15.91 -21.61 -1.51
CA ASP A 283 15.12 -21.80 -2.73
C ASP A 283 14.90 -20.50 -3.48
N LYS A 284 15.16 -20.52 -4.80
CA LYS A 284 15.06 -19.33 -5.65
C LYS A 284 13.79 -18.58 -5.35
N PRO A 285 13.88 -17.32 -4.90
CA PRO A 285 12.68 -16.52 -4.66
C PRO A 285 11.89 -16.44 -5.96
N VAL A 286 10.59 -16.74 -5.91
CA VAL A 286 9.70 -16.61 -7.06
C VAL A 286 9.80 -15.19 -7.61
N GLY A 287 10.22 -15.05 -8.87
CA GLY A 287 10.29 -13.78 -9.57
C GLY A 287 11.49 -12.88 -9.22
N ASN A 288 12.61 -13.45 -8.75
CA ASN A 288 13.75 -12.65 -8.34
C ASN A 288 15.10 -13.13 -8.89
N ALA A 289 16.06 -12.20 -8.98
CA ALA A 289 17.44 -12.47 -9.31
C ALA A 289 18.07 -13.47 -8.31
N LYS A 290 19.15 -14.14 -8.75
CA LYS A 290 19.87 -15.12 -7.94
C LYS A 290 20.23 -14.56 -6.56
N PRO A 291 19.97 -15.32 -5.46
CA PRO A 291 20.46 -14.96 -4.13
C PRO A 291 21.99 -14.80 -4.16
N LEU A 292 22.48 -13.87 -3.37
CA LEU A 292 23.92 -13.73 -3.12
C LEU A 292 24.27 -14.42 -1.81
N ASP A 293 25.29 -15.25 -1.83
CA ASP A 293 25.82 -15.91 -0.64
C ASP A 293 26.46 -14.89 0.30
N VAL A 294 25.87 -14.66 1.47
CA VAL A 294 26.30 -13.63 2.44
C VAL A 294 27.60 -14.00 3.15
N GLY A 295 27.97 -15.24 3.18
CA GLY A 295 29.18 -15.71 3.86
C GLY A 295 30.40 -15.86 2.95
N SER A 296 30.23 -15.86 1.64
CA SER A 296 31.34 -16.14 0.70
C SER A 296 32.21 -14.92 0.46
N PRO A 297 33.51 -15.13 0.13
CA PRO A 297 34.38 -14.05 -0.36
C PRO A 297 33.78 -13.35 -1.60
N ASN A 298 33.04 -14.06 -2.43
CA ASN A 298 32.41 -13.54 -3.64
C ASN A 298 31.35 -12.52 -3.32
N LEU A 299 30.56 -12.68 -2.25
CA LEU A 299 29.54 -11.68 -1.85
C LEU A 299 30.19 -10.37 -1.42
N LYS A 300 31.23 -10.40 -0.59
CA LYS A 300 31.95 -9.20 -0.14
C LYS A 300 32.54 -8.44 -1.33
N GLN A 301 33.14 -9.16 -2.26
CA GLN A 301 33.68 -8.57 -3.50
C GLN A 301 32.57 -7.98 -4.36
N GLU A 302 31.42 -8.65 -4.48
CA GLU A 302 30.29 -8.17 -5.26
C GLU A 302 29.65 -6.92 -4.63
N ILE A 303 29.50 -6.89 -3.31
CA ILE A 303 29.04 -5.69 -2.60
C ILE A 303 29.98 -4.52 -2.86
N GLU A 304 31.30 -4.72 -2.73
CA GLU A 304 32.28 -3.67 -2.96
C GLU A 304 32.29 -3.19 -4.42
N ARG A 305 32.20 -4.13 -5.36
CA ARG A 305 32.07 -3.81 -6.80
C ARG A 305 30.81 -2.98 -7.09
N GLN A 306 29.69 -3.30 -6.44
CA GLN A 306 28.46 -2.51 -6.59
C GLN A 306 28.59 -1.13 -5.89
N ARG A 307 29.17 -1.10 -4.68
CA ARG A 307 29.41 0.13 -3.90
C ARG A 307 30.29 1.13 -4.65
N SER A 308 31.36 0.65 -5.28
CA SER A 308 32.26 1.53 -6.07
C SER A 308 31.53 2.22 -7.23
N LYS A 309 30.49 1.58 -7.80
CA LYS A 309 29.70 2.10 -8.93
C LYS A 309 28.56 3.01 -8.52
N VAL A 310 28.28 3.18 -7.24
CA VAL A 310 27.19 4.07 -6.79
C VAL A 310 27.57 5.52 -7.08
N VAL A 311 26.76 6.17 -7.89
CA VAL A 311 26.74 7.60 -8.14
C VAL A 311 25.53 8.17 -7.38
N VAL A 312 25.75 9.09 -6.47
CA VAL A 312 24.70 9.56 -5.54
C VAL A 312 23.64 10.37 -6.26
N GLU A 313 24.03 11.11 -7.28
CA GLU A 313 23.16 11.92 -8.13
C GLU A 313 22.15 11.05 -8.89
N ASP A 314 22.51 9.80 -9.21
CA ASP A 314 21.63 8.82 -9.85
C ASP A 314 20.69 8.13 -8.86
N CYS A 315 21.00 8.23 -7.55
CA CYS A 315 20.17 7.60 -6.53
C CYS A 315 18.82 8.31 -6.38
N ARG A 316 17.78 7.52 -6.13
CA ARG A 316 16.41 8.03 -5.89
C ARG A 316 15.84 7.42 -4.62
N LEU A 317 15.19 8.24 -3.84
CA LEU A 317 14.26 7.77 -2.83
C LEU A 317 13.01 7.27 -3.56
N ARG A 318 12.86 5.94 -3.63
CA ARG A 318 11.70 5.27 -4.23
C ARG A 318 10.67 5.00 -3.14
N CYS A 319 9.50 5.62 -3.26
CA CYS A 319 8.39 5.40 -2.36
C CYS A 319 7.20 4.82 -3.12
N GLU A 320 6.49 3.90 -2.48
CA GLU A 320 5.25 3.35 -2.98
C GLU A 320 4.12 3.75 -2.04
N ARG A 321 3.12 4.46 -2.57
CA ARG A 321 1.84 4.63 -1.92
C ARG A 321 1.00 3.40 -2.23
N GLN A 322 0.81 2.56 -1.25
CA GLN A 322 0.10 1.28 -1.36
C GLN A 322 -1.29 1.41 -0.73
N THR A 323 -2.32 0.89 -1.38
CA THR A 323 -3.69 0.83 -0.86
C THR A 323 -4.24 -0.59 -0.96
N LEU A 324 -5.19 -0.92 -0.10
CA LEU A 324 -5.87 -2.22 -0.11
C LEU A 324 -7.34 -2.04 0.22
N HIS A 325 -8.22 -2.64 -0.58
CA HIS A 325 -9.67 -2.70 -0.36
C HIS A 325 -10.25 -4.01 -0.88
N ARG A 326 -11.50 -4.31 -0.55
CA ARG A 326 -12.21 -5.53 -0.98
C ARG A 326 -13.33 -5.16 -1.95
N LEU A 327 -13.38 -5.81 -3.11
CA LEU A 327 -14.47 -5.65 -4.08
C LEU A 327 -15.81 -6.16 -3.51
N PRO A 328 -16.92 -5.46 -3.79
CA PRO A 328 -18.22 -5.78 -3.19
C PRO A 328 -18.84 -7.11 -3.66
N ASN A 329 -18.70 -7.47 -4.94
CA ASN A 329 -19.37 -8.65 -5.49
C ASN A 329 -18.49 -9.90 -5.42
N THR A 330 -17.29 -9.85 -5.98
CA THR A 330 -16.38 -11.01 -6.02
C THR A 330 -15.63 -11.24 -4.72
N GLN A 331 -15.67 -10.28 -3.80
CA GLN A 331 -14.93 -10.31 -2.53
C GLN A 331 -13.40 -10.40 -2.70
N ALA A 332 -12.90 -10.18 -3.92
CA ALA A 332 -11.48 -10.12 -4.18
C ALA A 332 -10.83 -8.93 -3.47
N LEU A 333 -9.58 -9.10 -3.03
CA LEU A 333 -8.79 -7.98 -2.54
C LEU A 333 -8.06 -7.31 -3.70
N VAL A 334 -8.12 -5.99 -3.74
CA VAL A 334 -7.36 -5.17 -4.68
C VAL A 334 -6.24 -4.47 -3.92
N PHE A 335 -5.01 -4.87 -4.20
CA PHE A 335 -3.82 -4.16 -3.77
C PHE A 335 -3.38 -3.26 -4.91
N ALA A 336 -3.38 -1.94 -4.66
CA ALA A 336 -2.98 -0.97 -5.66
C ALA A 336 -1.79 -0.15 -5.14
N PHE A 337 -0.90 0.25 -6.06
CA PHE A 337 0.21 1.12 -5.67
C PHE A 337 0.61 2.12 -6.76
N LYS A 338 0.99 3.31 -6.32
CA LYS A 338 1.65 4.33 -7.14
C LYS A 338 3.06 4.55 -6.62
N THR A 339 4.04 4.43 -7.53
CA THR A 339 5.46 4.62 -7.25
C THR A 339 5.87 6.07 -7.48
N TYR A 340 6.61 6.64 -6.53
CA TYR A 340 7.23 7.96 -6.62
C TYR A 340 8.75 7.81 -6.56
N LEU A 341 9.45 8.57 -7.38
CA LEU A 341 10.91 8.69 -7.36
C LEU A 341 11.25 10.15 -7.03
N TYR A 342 11.94 10.36 -5.93
CA TYR A 342 12.43 11.67 -5.53
C TYR A 342 13.96 11.69 -5.62
N THR A 343 14.55 12.77 -6.07
CA THR A 343 16.00 12.95 -5.97
C THR A 343 16.40 13.10 -4.50
N LEU A 344 17.61 12.70 -4.16
CA LEU A 344 18.11 12.92 -2.80
C LEU A 344 18.30 14.43 -2.50
N ALA A 345 18.57 15.23 -3.54
CA ALA A 345 18.66 16.67 -3.44
C ALA A 345 17.32 17.29 -3.01
N GLU A 346 16.19 16.88 -3.62
CA GLU A 346 14.84 17.33 -3.20
C GLU A 346 14.59 17.08 -1.71
N VAL A 347 14.96 15.88 -1.21
CA VAL A 347 14.78 15.55 0.22
C VAL A 347 15.67 16.42 1.11
N LYS A 348 16.87 16.73 0.65
CA LYS A 348 17.82 17.61 1.36
C LYS A 348 17.33 19.05 1.37
N ASP A 349 16.83 19.56 0.24
CA ASP A 349 16.29 20.91 0.10
C ASP A 349 15.03 21.13 0.96
N GLU A 350 14.29 20.06 1.28
CA GLU A 350 13.19 20.06 2.25
C GLU A 350 13.68 20.13 3.71
N GLY A 351 14.98 20.09 3.98
CA GLY A 351 15.56 20.01 5.31
C GLY A 351 15.47 18.63 5.96
N LEU A 352 15.10 17.58 5.20
CA LEU A 352 14.85 16.23 5.69
C LEU A 352 16.03 15.26 5.43
N GLY A 353 17.19 15.79 5.03
CA GLY A 353 18.39 14.98 4.81
C GLY A 353 18.81 14.19 6.04
N PRO A 354 18.99 14.82 7.22
CA PRO A 354 19.36 14.13 8.46
C PRO A 354 18.35 13.04 8.84
N GLU A 355 17.04 13.29 8.73
CA GLU A 355 15.99 12.35 9.08
C GLU A 355 16.01 11.12 8.17
N LEU A 356 16.24 11.30 6.87
CA LEU A 356 16.40 10.17 5.94
C LEU A 356 17.68 9.40 6.25
N ALA A 357 18.79 10.07 6.53
CA ALA A 357 20.05 9.41 6.90
C ALA A 357 19.87 8.58 8.19
N ASP A 358 19.16 9.08 9.19
CA ASP A 358 18.86 8.36 10.41
C ASP A 358 17.91 7.18 10.17
N ALA A 359 16.94 7.32 9.26
CA ALA A 359 16.08 6.22 8.85
C ALA A 359 16.86 5.12 8.11
N ILE A 360 17.87 5.47 7.30
CA ILE A 360 18.78 4.51 6.65
C ILE A 360 19.58 3.76 7.70
N ASP A 361 20.17 4.44 8.68
CA ASP A 361 20.85 3.81 9.81
C ASP A 361 19.88 2.91 10.61
N GLY A 362 18.61 3.30 10.68
CA GLY A 362 17.54 2.57 11.36
C GLY A 362 17.16 1.25 10.73
N LEU A 363 17.46 1.03 9.43
CA LEU A 363 17.19 -0.25 8.76
C LEU A 363 17.89 -1.42 9.44
N GLY A 364 19.10 -1.22 9.93
CA GLY A 364 19.88 -2.23 10.66
C GLY A 364 19.64 -2.28 12.16
N LYS A 365 18.79 -1.40 12.74
CA LYS A 365 18.61 -1.24 14.20
C LYS A 365 17.23 -1.66 14.70
N GLY A 366 16.32 -2.08 13.83
CA GLY A 366 14.95 -2.43 14.17
C GLY A 366 14.75 -3.88 14.57
N ASN A 367 13.49 -4.33 14.52
CA ASN A 367 13.13 -5.71 14.87
C ASN A 367 13.47 -6.75 13.78
N VAL A 368 13.96 -6.31 12.61
CA VAL A 368 14.45 -7.14 11.50
C VAL A 368 15.68 -6.47 10.87
N PRO A 369 16.89 -6.59 11.48
CA PRO A 369 18.10 -5.93 10.98
C PRO A 369 18.50 -6.34 9.56
N ALA A 370 18.18 -7.57 9.13
CA ALA A 370 18.46 -8.07 7.79
C ALA A 370 17.75 -7.27 6.68
N ILE A 371 16.77 -6.41 7.02
CA ILE A 371 16.10 -5.54 6.04
C ILE A 371 17.06 -4.53 5.39
N ASN A 372 18.12 -4.12 6.10
CA ASN A 372 19.15 -3.26 5.54
C ASN A 372 19.87 -3.94 4.38
N PHE A 373 20.23 -5.20 4.55
CA PHE A 373 20.83 -6.01 3.49
C PHE A 373 19.84 -6.22 2.34
N TYR A 374 18.61 -6.66 2.65
CA TYR A 374 17.55 -6.88 1.67
C TYR A 374 17.30 -5.64 0.79
N LYS A 375 17.25 -4.45 1.38
CA LYS A 375 17.11 -3.17 0.65
C LYS A 375 18.39 -2.66 0.01
N ARG A 376 19.46 -3.46 -0.02
CA ARG A 376 20.78 -3.09 -0.54
C ARG A 376 21.44 -1.89 0.19
N GLY A 377 21.04 -1.59 1.42
CA GLY A 377 21.64 -0.52 2.20
C GLY A 377 23.15 -0.69 2.40
N VAL A 378 23.65 -1.92 2.41
CA VAL A 378 25.08 -2.23 2.43
C VAL A 378 25.83 -1.77 1.17
N VAL A 379 25.14 -1.49 0.06
CA VAL A 379 25.73 -1.01 -1.19
C VAL A 379 25.74 0.51 -1.27
N TRP A 380 24.59 1.14 -1.10
CA TRP A 380 24.40 2.58 -1.34
C TRP A 380 24.42 3.42 -0.04
N GLY A 381 24.25 2.78 1.12
CA GLY A 381 23.90 3.48 2.37
C GLY A 381 24.93 4.51 2.81
N ASP A 382 26.23 4.19 2.78
CA ASP A 382 27.27 5.10 3.29
C ASP A 382 27.37 6.38 2.44
N LYS A 383 27.47 6.24 1.12
CA LYS A 383 27.56 7.38 0.20
C LYS A 383 26.29 8.27 0.26
N VAL A 384 25.11 7.64 0.33
CA VAL A 384 23.84 8.38 0.43
C VAL A 384 23.73 9.12 1.75
N LYS A 385 24.09 8.53 2.88
CA LYS A 385 24.08 9.19 4.19
C LYS A 385 25.06 10.36 4.26
N GLU A 386 26.26 10.20 3.70
CA GLU A 386 27.27 11.26 3.62
C GLU A 386 26.69 12.47 2.86
N PHE A 387 26.11 12.26 1.68
CA PHE A 387 25.44 13.30 0.91
C PHE A 387 24.29 13.97 1.67
N LEU A 388 23.45 13.20 2.35
CA LEU A 388 22.29 13.73 3.07
C LEU A 388 22.67 14.57 4.30
N ARG A 389 23.84 14.31 4.90
CA ARG A 389 24.33 15.01 6.10
C ARG A 389 25.28 16.18 5.77
N SER A 390 25.81 16.25 4.54
CA SER A 390 26.60 17.39 4.07
C SER A 390 25.70 18.60 3.75
#